data_c8a93e09df60932bfc560d91902c1383
#
_entry.id   c8a93e09df60932bfc560d91902c1383
#
_cell.length_a   1.000
_cell.length_b   1.000
_cell.length_c   1.000
_cell.angle_alpha   90.00
_cell.angle_beta   90.00
_cell.angle_gamma   90.00
#
_symmetry.space_group_name_H-M   'P 1'
#
loop_
_entity.id
_entity.type
_entity.pdbx_description
1 polymer ?
#
loop_
_entity_poly.entity_id
_entity_poly.type
_entity_poly.pdbx_seq_one_letter_code
_entity_poly.pdbx_strand_id
1 'polypeptide(L)'
;MIELQHNAEPVELGAYRRQHQDGAWNDPAFQTLKPIVRQQLNHEQDGLCIYCEGHLHEDAGHVEHIKAKGLNSALAFAYDNLAHSCDGPGHCGHHKKRQVLPVEPRPGCNRFFVLMAQDGKIIPTPGLTTEETQQARKSLRVLGLNVPPLARQRKNFADTVRFLSNKAEVDAFLATAPFRWIMRGI
;
A
#
# COMPACT_ATOMS: atom_id res chain seq x y z
N MET A 1 -6.44 0.01 -1.33
CA MET A 1 -5.00 0.39 -1.37
C MET A 1 -4.88 1.90 -1.38
N ILE A 2 -3.76 2.44 -0.89
CA ILE A 2 -3.52 3.88 -0.99
C ILE A 2 -3.28 4.26 -2.45
N GLU A 3 -3.89 5.35 -2.90
CA GLU A 3 -3.61 5.96 -4.19
C GLU A 3 -2.38 6.85 -4.06
N LEU A 4 -1.20 6.23 -4.20
CA LEU A 4 0.06 6.89 -3.94
C LEU A 4 0.35 7.97 -4.98
N GLN A 5 0.58 9.17 -4.48
CA GLN A 5 1.14 10.31 -5.21
C GLN A 5 2.39 10.74 -4.46
N HIS A 6 3.54 10.64 -5.10
CA HIS A 6 4.79 11.05 -4.49
C HIS A 6 4.95 12.56 -4.54
N ASN A 7 5.52 13.10 -3.48
CA ASN A 7 6.15 14.41 -3.47
C ASN A 7 7.53 14.35 -4.17
N ALA A 8 8.31 15.43 -4.07
CA ALA A 8 9.69 15.39 -4.50
C ALA A 8 10.47 14.31 -3.72
N GLU A 9 11.32 13.56 -4.42
CA GLU A 9 12.17 12.55 -3.76
C GLU A 9 13.08 13.18 -2.69
N PRO A 10 13.47 12.42 -1.65
CA PRO A 10 14.49 12.86 -0.69
C PRO A 10 15.77 13.27 -1.43
N VAL A 11 16.34 14.41 -1.04
CA VAL A 11 17.58 14.95 -1.66
C VAL A 11 18.72 13.93 -1.56
N GLU A 12 18.77 13.20 -0.46
CA GLU A 12 19.75 12.15 -0.16
C GLU A 12 19.64 10.99 -1.15
N LEU A 13 18.43 10.58 -1.51
CA LEU A 13 18.21 9.52 -2.50
C LEU A 13 18.69 9.96 -3.89
N GLY A 14 18.36 11.18 -4.27
CA GLY A 14 18.85 11.77 -5.53
C GLY A 14 20.37 11.90 -5.59
N ALA A 15 21.01 12.30 -4.48
CA ALA A 15 22.46 12.36 -4.35
C ALA A 15 23.09 10.97 -4.46
N TYR A 16 22.56 9.99 -3.74
CA TYR A 16 23.02 8.61 -3.81
C TYR A 16 22.99 8.07 -5.24
N ARG A 17 21.88 8.22 -5.97
CA ARG A 17 21.76 7.74 -7.36
C ARG A 17 22.79 8.35 -8.31
N ARG A 18 23.14 9.62 -8.12
CA ARG A 18 24.20 10.27 -8.95
C ARG A 18 25.58 9.72 -8.67
N GLN A 19 25.86 9.35 -7.44
CA GLN A 19 27.19 8.87 -7.00
C GLN A 19 27.36 7.36 -7.19
N HIS A 20 26.28 6.58 -7.19
CA HIS A 20 26.27 5.11 -7.19
C HIS A 20 25.37 4.58 -8.33
N GLN A 21 25.77 4.81 -9.59
CA GLN A 21 24.97 4.41 -10.76
C GLN A 21 24.67 2.90 -10.82
N ASP A 22 25.64 2.09 -10.35
CA ASP A 22 25.55 0.62 -10.26
C ASP A 22 25.32 0.16 -8.81
N GLY A 23 24.81 1.02 -7.95
CA GLY A 23 24.61 0.74 -6.54
C GLY A 23 23.67 -0.46 -6.30
N ALA A 24 24.02 -1.29 -5.32
CA ALA A 24 23.20 -2.41 -4.92
C ALA A 24 22.22 -2.01 -3.80
N TRP A 25 21.02 -2.61 -3.76
CA TRP A 25 20.04 -2.33 -2.72
C TRP A 25 20.54 -2.59 -1.29
N ASN A 26 21.53 -3.47 -1.13
CA ASN A 26 22.17 -3.77 0.14
C ASN A 26 23.50 -3.03 0.35
N ASP A 27 23.82 -2.05 -0.49
CA ASP A 27 24.97 -1.16 -0.31
C ASP A 27 24.92 -0.49 1.08
N PRO A 28 25.98 -0.57 1.89
CA PRO A 28 26.04 0.07 3.21
C PRO A 28 25.72 1.56 3.16
N ALA A 29 26.17 2.30 2.14
CA ALA A 29 25.85 3.71 1.98
C ALA A 29 24.33 3.93 1.78
N PHE A 30 23.64 3.06 1.02
CA PHE A 30 22.19 3.14 0.90
C PHE A 30 21.48 2.74 2.20
N GLN A 31 21.98 1.76 2.95
CA GLN A 31 21.33 1.36 4.21
C GLN A 31 21.25 2.50 5.22
N THR A 32 22.18 3.45 5.21
CA THR A 32 22.12 4.65 6.06
C THR A 32 21.03 5.64 5.63
N LEU A 33 20.67 5.65 4.35
CA LEU A 33 19.63 6.53 3.79
C LEU A 33 18.23 5.93 3.85
N LYS A 34 18.15 4.61 3.91
CA LYS A 34 16.88 3.88 3.85
C LYS A 34 15.86 4.28 4.90
N PRO A 35 16.24 4.63 6.16
CA PRO A 35 15.31 5.19 7.14
C PRO A 35 14.69 6.51 6.67
N ILE A 36 15.46 7.43 6.07
CA ILE A 36 14.97 8.72 5.57
C ILE A 36 13.93 8.48 4.46
N VAL A 37 14.26 7.61 3.49
CA VAL A 37 13.33 7.25 2.42
C VAL A 37 12.05 6.63 3.00
N ARG A 38 12.17 5.71 3.96
CA ARG A 38 11.02 5.06 4.59
C ARG A 38 10.14 6.06 5.34
N GLN A 39 10.72 6.97 6.10
CA GLN A 39 10.00 8.00 6.85
C GLN A 39 9.20 8.92 5.91
N GLN A 40 9.81 9.38 4.81
CA GLN A 40 9.09 10.21 3.84
C GLN A 40 7.94 9.44 3.18
N LEU A 41 8.15 8.19 2.76
CA LEU A 41 7.10 7.34 2.21
C LEU A 41 5.98 7.10 3.22
N ASN A 42 6.31 6.91 4.50
CA ASN A 42 5.32 6.77 5.57
C ASN A 42 4.47 8.03 5.71
N HIS A 43 5.10 9.20 5.67
CA HIS A 43 4.39 10.49 5.73
C HIS A 43 3.47 10.67 4.50
N GLU A 44 3.93 10.37 3.30
CA GLU A 44 3.12 10.45 2.08
C GLU A 44 1.93 9.48 2.07
N GLN A 45 2.03 8.41 2.86
CA GLN A 45 0.99 7.40 3.05
C GLN A 45 0.15 7.63 4.32
N ASP A 46 0.29 8.77 5.01
CA ASP A 46 -0.42 9.12 6.24
C ASP A 46 -0.30 8.05 7.35
N GLY A 47 0.88 7.45 7.50
CA GLY A 47 1.14 6.42 8.49
C GLY A 47 0.43 5.08 8.22
N LEU A 48 0.11 4.78 6.97
CA LEU A 48 -0.57 3.55 6.58
C LEU A 48 0.28 2.69 5.63
N CYS A 49 0.10 1.38 5.72
CA CYS A 49 0.66 0.46 4.73
C CYS A 49 0.03 0.70 3.35
N ILE A 50 0.87 0.82 2.32
CA ILE A 50 0.47 1.09 0.93
C ILE A 50 -0.59 0.11 0.40
N TYR A 51 -0.56 -1.15 0.82
CA TYR A 51 -1.43 -2.19 0.29
C TYR A 51 -2.66 -2.47 1.15
N CYS A 52 -2.48 -2.73 2.43
CA CYS A 52 -3.60 -3.12 3.30
C CYS A 52 -4.25 -1.95 4.03
N GLU A 53 -3.64 -0.76 4.01
CA GLU A 53 -4.10 0.44 4.74
C GLU A 53 -4.13 0.28 6.27
N GLY A 54 -3.48 -0.75 6.81
CA GLY A 54 -3.27 -0.87 8.26
C GLY A 54 -2.29 0.19 8.76
N HIS A 55 -2.45 0.63 10.01
CA HIS A 55 -1.49 1.55 10.63
C HIS A 55 -0.07 1.01 10.55
N LEU A 56 0.86 1.88 10.22
CA LEU A 56 2.26 1.55 10.04
C LEU A 56 3.13 2.69 10.59
N HIS A 57 3.83 2.41 11.69
CA HIS A 57 4.79 3.36 12.25
C HIS A 57 5.99 3.53 11.31
N GLU A 58 6.57 4.71 11.27
CA GLU A 58 7.70 5.05 10.39
C GLU A 58 8.92 4.15 10.58
N ASP A 59 9.14 3.62 11.80
CA ASP A 59 10.26 2.72 12.13
C ASP A 59 9.95 1.25 11.84
N ALA A 60 8.68 0.91 11.58
CA ALA A 60 8.23 -0.45 11.28
C ALA A 60 8.18 -0.71 9.78
N GLY A 61 7.98 -1.97 9.39
CA GLY A 61 7.84 -2.34 7.99
C GLY A 61 9.11 -2.14 7.16
N HIS A 62 8.92 -2.05 5.86
CA HIS A 62 10.04 -1.96 4.91
C HIS A 62 9.73 -1.06 3.72
N VAL A 63 10.80 -0.57 3.07
CA VAL A 63 10.69 0.07 1.75
C VAL A 63 10.42 -1.02 0.72
N GLU A 64 9.25 -0.97 0.14
CA GLU A 64 8.72 -1.90 -0.85
C GLU A 64 8.96 -1.39 -2.27
N HIS A 65 9.22 -2.30 -3.21
CA HIS A 65 9.22 -2.00 -4.64
C HIS A 65 7.88 -2.39 -5.25
N ILE A 66 7.12 -1.43 -5.75
CA ILE A 66 5.83 -1.66 -6.42
C ILE A 66 6.04 -2.63 -7.60
N LYS A 67 6.98 -2.32 -8.48
CA LYS A 67 7.52 -3.23 -9.51
C LYS A 67 8.84 -3.81 -8.99
N ALA A 68 8.90 -5.12 -8.90
CA ALA A 68 10.06 -5.79 -8.32
C ALA A 68 11.37 -5.38 -9.00
N LYS A 69 12.37 -4.96 -8.22
CA LYS A 69 13.68 -4.50 -8.71
C LYS A 69 14.40 -5.52 -9.60
N GLY A 70 14.15 -6.81 -9.41
CA GLY A 70 14.73 -7.85 -10.24
C GLY A 70 14.15 -7.94 -11.66
N LEU A 71 13.05 -7.22 -11.96
CA LEU A 71 12.47 -7.13 -13.30
C LEU A 71 13.11 -5.97 -14.10
N ASN A 72 13.59 -4.94 -13.42
CA ASN A 72 14.27 -3.80 -14.02
C ASN A 72 15.14 -3.12 -12.95
N SER A 73 16.45 -3.22 -13.09
CA SER A 73 17.42 -2.65 -12.13
C SER A 73 17.32 -1.12 -12.04
N ALA A 74 16.97 -0.43 -13.13
CA ALA A 74 16.77 1.02 -13.14
C ALA A 74 15.65 1.47 -12.19
N LEU A 75 14.71 0.58 -11.82
CA LEU A 75 13.63 0.86 -10.88
C LEU A 75 14.02 0.65 -9.41
N ALA A 76 15.22 0.12 -9.14
CA ALA A 76 15.62 -0.21 -7.76
C ALA A 76 15.66 1.02 -6.85
N PHE A 77 16.09 2.16 -7.37
CA PHE A 77 16.18 3.42 -6.64
C PHE A 77 15.26 4.51 -7.21
N ALA A 78 14.37 4.17 -8.13
CA ALA A 78 13.37 5.10 -8.63
C ALA A 78 12.32 5.38 -7.55
N TYR A 79 12.27 6.61 -7.05
CA TYR A 79 11.38 6.96 -5.93
C TYR A 79 9.92 6.64 -6.23
N ASP A 80 9.48 6.88 -7.48
CA ASP A 80 8.14 6.52 -7.95
C ASP A 80 7.82 5.03 -7.89
N ASN A 81 8.82 4.17 -7.75
CA ASN A 81 8.66 2.74 -7.61
C ASN A 81 8.73 2.26 -6.15
N LEU A 82 8.95 3.16 -5.21
CA LEU A 82 9.08 2.84 -3.79
C LEU A 82 7.77 3.13 -3.05
N ALA A 83 7.51 2.37 -2.00
CA ALA A 83 6.39 2.57 -1.09
C ALA A 83 6.73 2.03 0.30
N HIS A 84 5.97 2.39 1.32
CA HIS A 84 6.11 1.84 2.66
C HIS A 84 5.09 0.72 2.89
N SER A 85 5.57 -0.48 3.18
CA SER A 85 4.73 -1.67 3.38
C SER A 85 4.99 -2.32 4.73
N CYS A 86 3.93 -2.83 5.36
CA CYS A 86 4.04 -3.56 6.61
C CYS A 86 4.69 -4.94 6.41
N ASP A 87 5.20 -5.49 7.52
CA ASP A 87 5.79 -6.84 7.60
C ASP A 87 4.76 -7.91 8.01
N GLY A 88 3.48 -7.68 7.73
CA GLY A 88 2.41 -8.59 8.11
C GLY A 88 2.57 -9.98 7.50
N PRO A 89 2.39 -11.06 8.30
CA PRO A 89 2.58 -12.42 7.81
C PRO A 89 1.51 -12.79 6.77
N GLY A 90 1.97 -13.26 5.62
CA GLY A 90 1.09 -13.76 4.55
C GLY A 90 0.37 -12.70 3.73
N HIS A 91 0.71 -11.40 3.87
CA HIS A 91 0.11 -10.34 3.07
C HIS A 91 1.10 -9.22 2.74
N CYS A 92 0.67 -8.27 1.89
CA CYS A 92 1.42 -7.09 1.46
C CYS A 92 2.74 -7.39 0.74
N GLY A 93 3.78 -6.56 0.92
CA GLY A 93 5.03 -6.66 0.18
C GLY A 93 5.74 -8.01 0.33
N HIS A 94 5.83 -8.53 1.55
CA HIS A 94 6.44 -9.83 1.81
C HIS A 94 5.71 -11.01 1.14
N HIS A 95 4.39 -10.92 0.98
CA HIS A 95 3.62 -11.92 0.24
C HIS A 95 3.73 -11.74 -1.27
N LYS A 96 3.73 -10.51 -1.74
CA LYS A 96 3.89 -10.16 -3.16
C LYS A 96 5.23 -10.63 -3.74
N LYS A 97 6.32 -10.45 -2.99
CA LYS A 97 7.68 -10.80 -3.45
C LYS A 97 8.00 -10.17 -4.81
N ARG A 98 8.32 -11.02 -5.83
CA ARG A 98 8.66 -10.60 -7.20
C ARG A 98 7.47 -10.68 -8.15
N GLN A 99 6.28 -10.96 -7.66
CA GLN A 99 5.11 -11.07 -8.53
C GLN A 99 4.69 -9.71 -9.10
N VAL A 100 4.21 -9.74 -10.35
CA VAL A 100 3.66 -8.57 -11.01
C VAL A 100 2.29 -8.26 -10.42
N LEU A 101 2.09 -7.00 -10.04
CA LEU A 101 0.84 -6.49 -9.50
C LEU A 101 0.04 -5.81 -10.63
N PRO A 102 -1.07 -6.40 -11.10
CA PRO A 102 -1.83 -5.84 -12.22
C PRO A 102 -2.48 -4.50 -11.92
N VAL A 103 -2.98 -4.31 -10.68
CA VAL A 103 -3.49 -3.03 -10.19
C VAL A 103 -2.47 -2.47 -9.21
N GLU A 104 -1.66 -1.51 -9.67
CA GLU A 104 -0.66 -0.83 -8.85
C GLU A 104 -1.33 0.22 -7.93
N PRO A 105 -0.72 0.56 -6.77
CA PRO A 105 -1.22 1.59 -5.86
C PRO A 105 -0.98 2.99 -6.43
N ARG A 106 -1.70 3.33 -7.47
CA ARG A 106 -1.64 4.60 -8.20
C ARG A 106 -3.01 5.27 -8.18
N PRO A 107 -3.12 6.56 -8.49
CA PRO A 107 -4.41 7.24 -8.62
C PRO A 107 -5.40 6.46 -9.48
N GLY A 108 -6.60 6.28 -8.98
CA GLY A 108 -7.67 5.49 -9.60
C GLY A 108 -7.64 3.99 -9.29
N CYS A 109 -6.68 3.48 -8.50
CA CYS A 109 -6.63 2.06 -8.17
C CYS A 109 -7.82 1.61 -7.30
N ASN A 110 -8.39 2.50 -6.50
CA ASN A 110 -9.48 2.15 -5.60
C ASN A 110 -10.79 1.83 -6.32
N ARG A 111 -10.97 2.29 -7.56
CA ARG A 111 -12.15 1.93 -8.37
C ARG A 111 -12.28 0.42 -8.60
N PHE A 112 -11.18 -0.33 -8.49
CA PHE A 112 -11.16 -1.77 -8.71
C PHE A 112 -11.68 -2.60 -7.54
N PHE A 113 -11.87 -1.99 -6.36
CA PHE A 113 -12.06 -2.73 -5.12
C PHE A 113 -13.22 -2.16 -4.29
N VAL A 114 -14.01 -3.06 -3.72
CA VAL A 114 -15.06 -2.72 -2.75
C VAL A 114 -14.97 -3.63 -1.53
N LEU A 115 -15.28 -3.08 -0.36
CA LEU A 115 -15.32 -3.82 0.89
C LEU A 115 -16.67 -4.48 1.08
N MET A 116 -16.66 -5.78 1.36
CA MET A 116 -17.83 -6.52 1.87
C MET A 116 -17.88 -6.37 3.38
N ALA A 117 -18.70 -5.44 3.87
CA ALA A 117 -18.74 -5.10 5.30
C ALA A 117 -19.19 -6.28 6.20
N GLN A 118 -19.89 -7.29 5.64
CA GLN A 118 -20.37 -8.46 6.40
C GLN A 118 -19.23 -9.36 6.87
N ASP A 119 -18.17 -9.51 6.08
CA ASP A 119 -17.05 -10.40 6.40
C ASP A 119 -15.67 -9.73 6.32
N GLY A 120 -15.63 -8.44 5.97
CA GLY A 120 -14.41 -7.63 5.85
C GLY A 120 -13.51 -8.01 4.68
N LYS A 121 -14.01 -8.79 3.73
CA LYS A 121 -13.26 -9.12 2.51
C LYS A 121 -13.36 -8.00 1.49
N ILE A 122 -12.32 -7.88 0.70
CA ILE A 122 -12.26 -6.99 -0.46
C ILE A 122 -12.56 -7.85 -1.71
N ILE A 123 -13.45 -7.35 -2.54
CA ILE A 123 -13.79 -7.99 -3.82
C ILE A 123 -13.61 -7.00 -4.97
N PRO A 124 -13.52 -7.46 -6.23
CA PRO A 124 -13.62 -6.58 -7.38
C PRO A 124 -14.92 -5.81 -7.38
N THR A 125 -14.86 -4.51 -7.71
CA THR A 125 -16.04 -3.65 -7.82
C THR A 125 -17.01 -4.22 -8.86
N PRO A 126 -18.32 -4.29 -8.58
CA PRO A 126 -19.33 -4.63 -9.57
C PRO A 126 -19.31 -3.67 -10.78
N GLY A 127 -19.51 -4.19 -11.97
CA GLY A 127 -19.52 -3.40 -13.21
C GLY A 127 -18.16 -3.22 -13.89
N LEU A 128 -17.07 -3.76 -13.34
CA LEU A 128 -15.80 -3.84 -14.04
C LEU A 128 -15.91 -4.78 -15.25
N THR A 129 -15.12 -4.52 -16.29
CA THR A 129 -14.96 -5.47 -17.41
C THR A 129 -14.41 -6.80 -16.93
N THR A 130 -14.50 -7.83 -17.76
CA THR A 130 -13.94 -9.15 -17.45
C THR A 130 -12.43 -9.06 -17.17
N GLU A 131 -11.69 -8.31 -17.97
CA GLU A 131 -10.25 -8.12 -17.81
C GLU A 131 -9.92 -7.39 -16.50
N GLU A 132 -10.58 -6.27 -16.22
CA GLU A 132 -10.41 -5.51 -14.98
C GLU A 132 -10.76 -6.34 -13.74
N THR A 133 -11.82 -7.16 -13.82
CA THR A 133 -12.18 -8.09 -12.74
C THR A 133 -11.07 -9.11 -12.49
N GLN A 134 -10.45 -9.66 -13.56
CA GLN A 134 -9.33 -10.59 -13.43
C GLN A 134 -8.08 -9.90 -12.84
N GLN A 135 -7.78 -8.67 -13.25
CA GLN A 135 -6.68 -7.86 -12.71
C GLN A 135 -6.88 -7.60 -11.21
N ALA A 136 -8.09 -7.19 -10.81
CA ALA A 136 -8.43 -6.97 -9.40
C ALA A 136 -8.29 -8.25 -8.58
N ARG A 137 -8.86 -9.39 -9.03
CA ARG A 137 -8.73 -10.69 -8.35
C ARG A 137 -7.29 -11.14 -8.21
N LYS A 138 -6.49 -10.95 -9.27
CA LYS A 138 -5.06 -11.30 -9.25
C LYS A 138 -4.31 -10.42 -8.24
N SER A 139 -4.59 -9.10 -8.19
CA SER A 139 -3.97 -8.19 -7.23
C SER A 139 -4.30 -8.54 -5.78
N LEU A 140 -5.56 -8.83 -5.47
CA LEU A 140 -5.98 -9.28 -4.14
C LEU A 140 -5.25 -10.55 -3.69
N ARG A 141 -5.06 -11.50 -4.61
CA ARG A 141 -4.34 -12.76 -4.33
C ARG A 141 -2.84 -12.53 -4.17
N VAL A 142 -2.22 -11.77 -5.08
CA VAL A 142 -0.78 -11.44 -5.05
C VAL A 142 -0.41 -10.72 -3.76
N LEU A 143 -1.30 -9.87 -3.25
CA LEU A 143 -1.09 -9.12 -2.01
C LEU A 143 -1.61 -9.83 -0.75
N GLY A 144 -2.32 -10.95 -0.88
CA GLY A 144 -2.90 -11.64 0.27
C GLY A 144 -3.89 -10.79 1.07
N LEU A 145 -4.62 -9.87 0.42
CA LEU A 145 -5.43 -8.88 1.15
C LEU A 145 -6.66 -9.47 1.85
N ASN A 146 -7.04 -10.70 1.57
CA ASN A 146 -8.18 -11.37 2.18
C ASN A 146 -7.80 -12.47 3.18
N VAL A 147 -6.56 -12.45 3.70
CA VAL A 147 -6.19 -13.34 4.82
C VAL A 147 -7.09 -13.06 6.03
N PRO A 148 -7.47 -14.11 6.81
CA PRO A 148 -8.45 -13.99 7.88
C PRO A 148 -8.17 -12.86 8.89
N PRO A 149 -6.93 -12.62 9.35
CA PRO A 149 -6.64 -11.52 10.27
C PRO A 149 -7.00 -10.14 9.71
N LEU A 150 -6.64 -9.85 8.45
CA LEU A 150 -6.96 -8.57 7.81
C LEU A 150 -8.47 -8.40 7.59
N ALA A 151 -9.14 -9.46 7.13
CA ALA A 151 -10.59 -9.42 6.93
C ALA A 151 -11.32 -9.13 8.25
N ARG A 152 -10.91 -9.78 9.35
CA ARG A 152 -11.47 -9.54 10.68
C ARG A 152 -11.26 -8.11 11.16
N GLN A 153 -10.05 -7.55 10.97
CA GLN A 153 -9.78 -6.17 11.35
C GLN A 153 -10.69 -5.21 10.58
N ARG A 154 -10.78 -5.33 9.25
CA ARG A 154 -11.66 -4.48 8.44
C ARG A 154 -13.13 -4.62 8.82
N LYS A 155 -13.59 -5.85 9.13
CA LYS A 155 -14.95 -6.06 9.62
C LYS A 155 -15.22 -5.28 10.89
N ASN A 156 -14.33 -5.34 11.88
CA ASN A 156 -14.49 -4.61 13.14
C ASN A 156 -14.59 -3.09 12.90
N PHE A 157 -13.77 -2.53 12.01
CA PHE A 157 -13.86 -1.11 11.65
C PHE A 157 -15.15 -0.79 10.88
N ALA A 158 -15.58 -1.64 9.96
CA ALA A 158 -16.85 -1.48 9.26
C ALA A 158 -18.06 -1.54 10.21
N ASP A 159 -18.01 -2.43 11.19
CA ASP A 159 -19.03 -2.49 12.25
C ASP A 159 -19.06 -1.17 13.06
N THR A 160 -17.88 -0.61 13.40
CA THR A 160 -17.81 0.70 14.09
C THR A 160 -18.47 1.80 13.24
N VAL A 161 -18.12 1.89 11.95
CA VAL A 161 -18.70 2.91 11.04
C VAL A 161 -20.23 2.84 11.00
N ARG A 162 -20.81 1.63 11.04
CA ARG A 162 -22.28 1.44 11.03
C ARG A 162 -22.99 1.97 12.27
N PHE A 163 -22.30 2.12 13.39
CA PHE A 163 -22.86 2.69 14.62
C PHE A 163 -22.78 4.21 14.68
N LEU A 164 -22.08 4.84 13.74
CA LEU A 164 -21.98 6.30 13.66
C LEU A 164 -23.29 6.87 13.08
N SER A 165 -23.79 7.95 13.71
CA SER A 165 -25.15 8.42 13.48
C SER A 165 -25.29 9.29 12.24
N ASN A 166 -24.19 9.87 11.75
CA ASN A 166 -24.24 10.82 10.65
C ASN A 166 -22.89 10.89 9.90
N LYS A 167 -22.94 11.53 8.73
CA LYS A 167 -21.77 11.67 7.86
C LYS A 167 -20.58 12.38 8.53
N ALA A 168 -20.83 13.38 9.36
CA ALA A 168 -19.74 14.13 10.02
C ALA A 168 -18.96 13.25 11.00
N GLU A 169 -19.63 12.39 11.76
CA GLU A 169 -19.00 11.42 12.64
C GLU A 169 -18.20 10.38 11.84
N VAL A 170 -18.76 9.90 10.73
CA VAL A 170 -18.05 8.97 9.81
C VAL A 170 -16.80 9.63 9.25
N ASP A 171 -16.91 10.85 8.72
CA ASP A 171 -15.76 11.57 8.15
C ASP A 171 -14.68 11.83 9.22
N ALA A 172 -15.05 12.24 10.43
CA ALA A 172 -14.13 12.44 11.54
C ALA A 172 -13.42 11.13 11.95
N PHE A 173 -14.16 10.03 12.04
CA PHE A 173 -13.59 8.72 12.35
C PHE A 173 -12.63 8.26 11.26
N LEU A 174 -13.02 8.36 10.00
CA LEU A 174 -12.20 7.93 8.87
C LEU A 174 -10.98 8.83 8.62
N ALA A 175 -10.95 10.06 9.16
CA ALA A 175 -9.80 10.96 9.00
C ALA A 175 -8.49 10.35 9.51
N THR A 176 -8.55 9.56 10.58
CA THR A 176 -7.37 8.94 11.22
C THR A 176 -7.40 7.41 11.25
N ALA A 177 -8.52 6.78 10.85
CA ALA A 177 -8.67 5.33 10.91
C ALA A 177 -7.78 4.59 9.91
N PRO A 178 -7.32 3.37 10.22
CA PRO A 178 -6.83 2.44 9.21
C PRO A 178 -7.97 2.01 8.28
N PHE A 179 -7.62 1.49 7.10
CA PHE A 179 -8.57 1.01 6.09
C PHE A 179 -9.51 2.10 5.55
N ARG A 180 -9.23 3.38 5.80
CA ARG A 180 -10.14 4.48 5.52
C ARG A 180 -10.50 4.64 4.04
N TRP A 181 -9.60 4.31 3.13
CA TRP A 181 -9.89 4.43 1.70
C TRP A 181 -10.90 3.39 1.22
N ILE A 182 -10.72 2.13 1.65
CA ILE A 182 -11.67 1.08 1.28
C ILE A 182 -13.01 1.20 2.01
N MET A 183 -13.04 1.88 3.18
CA MET A 183 -14.27 2.10 3.96
C MET A 183 -15.12 3.26 3.48
N ARG A 184 -14.58 4.17 2.68
CA ARG A 184 -15.37 5.27 2.09
C ARG A 184 -16.48 4.81 1.14
N GLY A 185 -16.48 3.56 0.76
CA GLY A 185 -17.47 2.94 -0.13
C GLY A 185 -18.59 2.16 0.58
N ILE A 186 -18.68 2.22 1.93
CA ILE A 186 -19.72 1.51 2.72
C ILE A 186 -20.71 2.46 3.36
#